data_8c91c8c551413f2b01f48530d5d972bc
#
_entry.id   8c91c8c551413f2b01f48530d5d972bc
#
_cell.length_a   1.000
_cell.length_b   1.000
_cell.length_c   1.000
_cell.angle_alpha   90.00
_cell.angle_beta   90.00
_cell.angle_gamma   90.00
#
_symmetry.space_group_name_H-M   'P 1'
#
loop_
_entity.id
_entity.type
_entity.pdbx_description
1 polymer ?
#
loop_
_entity_poly.entity_id
_entity_poly.type
_entity_poly.pdbx_seq_one_letter_code
_entity_poly.pdbx_strand_id
1 'polypeptide(L)'
;MVCLDCGNRDVRYDEKEKSYHCNNCGSRNLGSVAYSFKKGDRVRKFIDDGCKDGTVIKGVSGKSDIPVYVKWDGSDIIDMNVKVTEIVKLKR
;
A
#
# COMPACT_ATOMS: atom_id res chain seq x y z
N MET A 1 -6.34 1.31 -8.49
CA MET A 1 -6.17 2.16 -7.29
C MET A 1 -6.67 1.46 -6.05
N VAL A 2 -6.26 1.88 -4.90
CA VAL A 2 -6.66 1.34 -3.62
C VAL A 2 -6.90 2.48 -2.64
N CYS A 3 -7.91 2.33 -1.79
CA CYS A 3 -8.17 3.30 -0.73
C CYS A 3 -7.11 3.16 0.37
N LEU A 4 -6.43 4.26 0.69
CA LEU A 4 -5.40 4.28 1.73
C LEU A 4 -5.98 4.37 3.15
N ASP A 5 -7.29 4.63 3.27
CA ASP A 5 -7.95 4.72 4.56
C ASP A 5 -8.54 3.38 5.03
N CYS A 6 -9.08 2.57 4.11
CA CYS A 6 -9.70 1.30 4.48
C CYS A 6 -9.16 0.07 3.75
N GLY A 7 -8.29 0.26 2.77
CA GLY A 7 -7.70 -0.85 2.02
C GLY A 7 -8.57 -1.45 0.93
N ASN A 8 -9.76 -0.93 0.72
CA ASN A 8 -10.68 -1.43 -0.31
C ASN A 8 -10.15 -1.07 -1.70
N ARG A 9 -10.25 -2.00 -2.63
CA ARG A 9 -9.82 -1.81 -4.03
C ARG A 9 -10.96 -1.45 -4.96
N ASP A 10 -12.20 -1.42 -4.47
CA ASP A 10 -13.37 -1.01 -5.25
C ASP A 10 -13.46 0.51 -5.26
N VAL A 11 -12.81 1.10 -6.24
CA VAL A 11 -12.76 2.54 -6.44
C VAL A 11 -13.65 2.90 -7.61
N ARG A 12 -14.54 3.86 -7.41
CA ARG A 12 -15.52 4.29 -8.40
C ARG A 12 -15.26 5.73 -8.83
N TYR A 13 -15.56 6.00 -10.11
CA TYR A 13 -15.50 7.36 -10.64
C TYR A 13 -16.86 8.04 -10.45
N ASP A 14 -16.85 9.23 -9.88
CA ASP A 14 -18.04 10.06 -9.72
C ASP A 14 -18.04 11.15 -10.79
N GLU A 15 -19.00 11.08 -11.72
CA GLU A 15 -19.12 12.03 -12.81
C GLU A 15 -19.48 13.44 -12.34
N LYS A 16 -20.24 13.56 -11.24
CA LYS A 16 -20.62 14.87 -10.68
C LYS A 16 -19.43 15.59 -10.10
N GLU A 17 -18.61 14.86 -9.36
CA GLU A 17 -17.40 15.40 -8.71
C GLU A 17 -16.19 15.35 -9.63
N LYS A 18 -16.27 14.63 -10.75
CA LYS A 18 -15.16 14.39 -11.68
C LYS A 18 -13.92 13.86 -10.98
N SER A 19 -14.12 12.94 -10.06
CA SER A 19 -13.05 12.36 -9.24
C SER A 19 -13.35 10.92 -8.85
N TYR A 20 -12.32 10.19 -8.47
CA TYR A 20 -12.45 8.84 -7.94
C TYR A 20 -12.63 8.87 -6.43
N HIS A 21 -13.40 7.92 -5.93
CA HIS A 21 -13.57 7.71 -4.49
C HIS A 21 -13.68 6.23 -4.17
N CYS A 22 -13.40 5.88 -2.93
CA CYS A 22 -13.61 4.52 -2.44
C CYS A 22 -15.10 4.22 -2.34
N ASN A 23 -15.53 3.11 -2.94
CA ASN A 23 -16.92 2.70 -2.90
C ASN A 23 -17.38 2.20 -1.52
N ASN A 24 -16.44 1.90 -0.64
CA ASN A 24 -16.74 1.39 0.70
C ASN A 24 -16.87 2.51 1.74
N CYS A 25 -15.88 3.40 1.83
CA CYS A 25 -15.86 4.45 2.87
C CYS A 25 -16.02 5.87 2.32
N GLY A 26 -16.06 6.03 1.00
CA GLY A 26 -16.19 7.34 0.36
C GLY A 26 -14.94 8.18 0.34
N SER A 27 -13.83 7.69 0.86
CA SER A 27 -12.56 8.43 0.90
C SER A 27 -12.00 8.70 -0.49
N ARG A 28 -11.36 9.84 -0.65
CA ARG A 28 -10.60 10.19 -1.84
C ARG A 28 -9.09 10.03 -1.66
N ASN A 29 -8.67 9.54 -0.52
CA ASN A 29 -7.27 9.25 -0.24
C ASN A 29 -6.89 7.93 -0.90
N LEU A 30 -6.53 7.98 -2.17
CA LEU A 30 -6.29 6.82 -3.01
C LEU A 30 -4.82 6.69 -3.36
N GLY A 31 -4.33 5.46 -3.41
CA GLY A 31 -2.99 5.13 -3.84
C GLY A 31 -2.98 4.22 -5.05
N SER A 32 -1.83 4.10 -5.69
CA SER A 32 -1.64 3.18 -6.80
C SER A 32 -1.30 1.79 -6.29
N VAL A 33 -1.87 0.77 -6.94
CA VAL A 33 -1.39 -0.60 -6.75
C VAL A 33 -0.06 -0.73 -7.48
N ALA A 34 0.98 -1.10 -6.77
CA ALA A 34 2.32 -1.23 -7.33
C ALA A 34 2.85 -2.64 -7.13
N TYR A 35 3.67 -3.08 -8.07
CA TYR A 35 4.36 -4.37 -7.98
C TYR A 35 5.88 -4.20 -7.96
N SER A 36 6.36 -2.95 -8.00
CA SER A 36 7.79 -2.63 -7.93
C SER A 36 8.03 -1.69 -6.76
N PHE A 37 8.98 -2.05 -5.91
CA PHE A 37 9.32 -1.29 -4.71
C PHE A 37 10.82 -1.09 -4.67
N LYS A 38 11.24 0.10 -4.26
CA LYS A 38 12.66 0.47 -4.14
C LYS A 38 12.99 0.77 -2.69
N LYS A 39 14.26 0.62 -2.34
CA LYS A 39 14.76 1.03 -1.02
C LYS A 39 14.36 2.49 -0.74
N GLY A 40 13.78 2.72 0.41
CA GLY A 40 13.32 4.03 0.84
C GLY A 40 11.85 4.32 0.57
N ASP A 41 11.17 3.49 -0.22
CA ASP A 41 9.74 3.65 -0.48
C ASP A 41 8.96 3.45 0.82
N ARG A 42 7.98 4.32 1.05
CA ARG A 42 7.03 4.17 2.15
C ARG A 42 5.89 3.28 1.71
N VAL A 43 5.53 2.32 2.54
CA VAL A 43 4.48 1.35 2.24
C VAL A 43 3.53 1.21 3.43
N ARG A 44 2.32 0.73 3.14
CA ARG A 44 1.28 0.46 4.14
C ARG A 44 0.74 -0.95 3.95
N LYS A 45 0.61 -1.67 5.06
CA LYS A 45 -0.06 -2.97 5.09
C LYS A 45 -1.33 -2.84 5.91
N PHE A 46 -2.45 -3.30 5.35
CA PHE A 46 -3.72 -3.32 6.07
C PHE A 46 -3.84 -4.62 6.85
N ILE A 47 -4.22 -4.49 8.11
CA ILE A 47 -4.42 -5.60 9.04
C ILE A 47 -5.82 -5.50 9.65
N ASP A 48 -6.26 -6.52 10.39
CA ASP A 48 -7.63 -6.59 10.91
C ASP A 48 -7.99 -5.38 11.80
N ASP A 49 -7.04 -4.89 12.57
CA ASP A 49 -7.25 -3.79 13.53
C ASP A 49 -6.80 -2.42 12.98
N GLY A 50 -6.58 -2.32 11.67
CA GLY A 50 -6.16 -1.06 11.07
C GLY A 50 -5.07 -1.24 10.03
N CYS A 51 -4.01 -0.48 10.15
CA CYS A 51 -2.88 -0.57 9.21
C CYS A 51 -1.57 -0.29 9.92
N LYS A 52 -0.48 -0.72 9.28
CA LYS A 52 0.87 -0.37 9.71
C LYS A 52 1.68 0.12 8.52
N ASP A 53 2.52 1.11 8.77
CA ASP A 53 3.38 1.72 7.77
C ASP A 53 4.82 1.29 8.00
N GLY A 54 5.59 1.27 6.94
CA GLY A 54 7.00 0.93 7.01
C GLY A 54 7.78 1.50 5.84
N THR A 55 9.08 1.22 5.86
CA THR A 55 10.01 1.65 4.81
C THR A 55 10.66 0.43 4.17
N VAL A 56 10.68 0.40 2.85
CA VAL A 56 11.33 -0.68 2.11
C VAL A 56 12.84 -0.59 2.31
N ILE A 57 13.44 -1.69 2.75
CA ILE A 57 14.88 -1.81 2.94
C ILE A 57 15.53 -2.44 1.72
N LYS A 58 14.89 -3.45 1.14
CA LYS A 58 15.32 -4.08 -0.10
C LYS A 58 14.08 -4.31 -0.96
N GLY A 59 14.04 -3.66 -2.10
CA GLY A 59 12.92 -3.72 -3.01
C GLY A 59 13.03 -4.87 -4.02
N VAL A 60 11.95 -5.02 -4.77
CA VAL A 60 11.86 -5.96 -5.88
C VAL A 60 11.26 -5.25 -7.08
N SER A 61 11.48 -5.78 -8.27
CA SER A 61 10.98 -5.23 -9.52
C SER A 61 10.02 -6.23 -10.18
N GLY A 62 8.86 -5.73 -10.57
CA GLY A 62 7.85 -6.52 -11.29
C GLY A 62 7.07 -7.49 -10.40
N LYS A 63 6.29 -8.35 -11.07
CA LYS A 63 5.56 -9.43 -10.41
C LYS A 63 6.55 -10.53 -10.04
N SER A 64 6.91 -10.60 -8.80
CA SER A 64 7.89 -11.56 -8.31
C SER A 64 7.37 -12.25 -7.06
N ASP A 65 7.70 -13.52 -6.92
CA ASP A 65 7.47 -14.25 -5.67
C ASP A 65 8.56 -13.94 -4.63
N ILE A 66 9.54 -13.12 -5.00
CA ILE A 66 10.60 -12.69 -4.10
C ILE A 66 10.01 -11.71 -3.09
N PRO A 67 10.19 -11.93 -1.77
CA PRO A 67 9.65 -11.04 -0.76
C PRO A 67 10.38 -9.69 -0.73
N VAL A 68 9.61 -8.65 -0.38
CA VAL A 68 10.13 -7.32 -0.09
C VAL A 68 10.59 -7.28 1.36
N TYR A 69 11.70 -6.62 1.61
CA TYR A 69 12.19 -6.42 2.98
C TYR A 69 11.70 -5.07 3.46
N VAL A 70 10.93 -5.07 4.54
CA VAL A 70 10.32 -3.86 5.09
C VAL A 70 10.65 -3.73 6.57
N LYS A 71 11.05 -2.55 6.97
CA LYS A 71 11.16 -2.19 8.37
C LYS A 71 9.92 -1.41 8.76
N TRP A 72 9.08 -2.00 9.60
CA TRP A 72 7.86 -1.38 10.07
C TRP A 72 8.16 -0.29 11.10
N ASP A 73 7.40 0.79 11.07
CA ASP A 73 7.57 1.89 12.02
C ASP A 73 7.35 1.38 13.45
N GLY A 74 8.27 1.75 14.34
CA GLY A 74 8.25 1.30 15.73
C GLY A 74 8.84 -0.09 15.97
N SER A 75 9.34 -0.76 14.93
CA SER A 75 9.98 -2.06 15.04
C SER A 75 11.47 -1.98 14.69
N ASP A 76 12.30 -2.67 15.45
CA ASP A 76 13.73 -2.78 15.17
C ASP A 76 14.06 -4.00 14.28
N ILE A 77 13.05 -4.80 13.96
CA ILE A 77 13.23 -6.04 13.19
C ILE A 77 12.78 -5.77 11.75
N ILE A 78 13.60 -6.22 10.79
CA ILE A 78 13.26 -6.17 9.37
C ILE A 78 12.41 -7.38 9.04
N ASP A 79 11.23 -7.13 8.48
CA ASP A 79 10.35 -8.18 7.98
C ASP A 79 10.82 -8.57 6.57
N MET A 80 11.32 -9.76 6.42
CA MET A 80 11.89 -10.29 5.17
C MET A 80 10.89 -11.15 4.38
N ASN A 81 9.64 -11.15 4.76
CA ASN A 81 8.63 -12.03 4.17
C ASN A 81 7.37 -11.27 3.74
N VAL A 82 7.53 -10.06 3.26
CA VAL A 82 6.42 -9.20 2.82
C VAL A 82 6.21 -9.40 1.32
N LYS A 83 4.99 -9.79 0.94
CA LYS A 83 4.65 -9.96 -0.48
C LYS A 83 4.21 -8.62 -1.07
N VAL A 84 4.52 -8.40 -2.34
CA VAL A 84 4.11 -7.17 -3.05
C VAL A 84 2.59 -6.99 -3.08
N THR A 85 1.84 -8.09 -3.00
CA THR A 85 0.37 -8.06 -2.98
C THR A 85 -0.21 -7.67 -1.62
N GLU A 86 0.59 -7.68 -0.55
CA GLU A 86 0.16 -7.37 0.82
C GLU A 86 0.29 -5.90 1.17
N ILE A 87 1.03 -5.13 0.38
CA ILE A 87 1.37 -3.75 0.69
C ILE A 87 1.00 -2.82 -0.45
N VAL A 88 0.80 -1.56 -0.10
CA VAL A 88 0.56 -0.48 -1.06
C VAL A 88 1.61 0.60 -0.88
N LYS A 89 2.01 1.23 -1.98
CA LYS A 89 2.96 2.33 -1.95
C LYS A 89 2.26 3.61 -1.54
N LEU A 90 2.79 4.28 -0.52
CA LEU A 90 2.26 5.56 -0.08
C LEU A 90 2.75 6.68 -0.99
N LYS A 91 1.87 7.61 -1.28
CA LYS A 91 2.24 8.85 -1.98
C LYS A 91 2.99 9.75 -1.00
N ARG A 92 4.01 10.38 -1.51
CA ARG A 92 4.69 11.45 -0.80
C ARG A 92 4.05 12.79 -1.14
#